data_374b461c35a74940b6f583bd5f48f786
#
_entry.id   374b461c35a74940b6f583bd5f48f786
#
_cell.length_a   1.000
_cell.length_b   1.000
_cell.length_c   1.000
_cell.angle_alpha   90.00
_cell.angle_beta   90.00
_cell.angle_gamma   90.00
#
_symmetry.space_group_name_H-M   'P 1'
#
loop_
_entity.id
_entity.type
_entity.pdbx_description
1 polymer ?
#
loop_
_entity_poly.entity_id
_entity_poly.type
_entity_poly.pdbx_seq_one_letter_code
_entity_poly.pdbx_strand_id
1 'polypeptide(L)'
;MNEITYDADFYAWTQAQAGALRAKDWKALDLEHLAEEIESLGVSDRRTIRSHLRILLMHRLKWTYQPDKRSESWRSSMYTARIFIEETVQDSPSLRGFLPEALAWAYVRARQDAADETGLPLTTFPEICPWSLDQLQEPVFLNEA
;
A
#
# COMPACT_ATOMS: atom_id res chain seq x y z
N MET A 1 25.97 -24.19 24.04
CA MET A 1 25.80 -23.12 23.05
C MET A 1 24.36 -22.67 23.07
N ASN A 2 24.14 -21.38 23.13
CA ASN A 2 22.78 -20.85 23.03
C ASN A 2 22.36 -20.83 21.57
N GLU A 3 21.29 -21.53 21.30
CA GLU A 3 20.67 -21.51 19.99
C GLU A 3 20.02 -20.13 19.78
N ILE A 4 20.30 -19.48 18.64
CA ILE A 4 19.70 -18.21 18.29
C ILE A 4 18.29 -18.49 17.78
N THR A 5 17.27 -18.10 18.56
CA THR A 5 15.90 -18.35 18.23
C THR A 5 15.23 -17.10 17.64
N TYR A 6 14.23 -17.33 16.83
CA TYR A 6 13.40 -16.30 16.19
C TYR A 6 12.81 -15.32 17.22
N ASP A 7 12.29 -15.84 18.32
CA ASP A 7 11.63 -15.02 19.35
C ASP A 7 12.60 -14.27 20.26
N ALA A 8 13.79 -14.83 20.47
CA ALA A 8 14.77 -14.27 21.41
C ALA A 8 15.56 -13.10 20.80
N ASP A 9 15.97 -13.22 19.54
CA ASP A 9 16.77 -12.22 18.83
C ASP A 9 16.51 -12.35 17.33
N PHE A 10 15.52 -11.62 16.85
CA PHE A 10 15.09 -11.68 15.46
C PHE A 10 16.23 -11.32 14.49
N TYR A 11 16.96 -10.24 14.76
CA TYR A 11 18.03 -9.82 13.85
C TYR A 11 19.12 -10.88 13.74
N ALA A 12 19.59 -11.40 14.89
CA ALA A 12 20.60 -12.45 14.90
C ALA A 12 20.10 -13.73 14.20
N TRP A 13 18.82 -14.05 14.41
CA TRP A 13 18.17 -15.17 13.72
C TRP A 13 18.20 -14.99 12.20
N THR A 14 17.88 -13.78 11.67
CA THR A 14 17.93 -13.54 10.22
C THR A 14 19.32 -13.73 9.66
N GLN A 15 20.35 -13.28 10.38
CA GLN A 15 21.75 -13.43 9.96
C GLN A 15 22.16 -14.90 9.95
N ALA A 16 21.77 -15.65 10.99
CA ALA A 16 22.07 -17.09 11.08
C ALA A 16 21.37 -17.89 9.97
N GLN A 17 20.10 -17.58 9.70
CA GLN A 17 19.35 -18.27 8.65
C GLN A 17 19.88 -17.95 7.25
N ALA A 18 20.20 -16.69 6.97
CA ALA A 18 20.82 -16.31 5.70
C ALA A 18 22.16 -17.02 5.50
N GLY A 19 22.98 -17.09 6.56
CA GLY A 19 24.24 -17.81 6.54
C GLY A 19 24.07 -19.31 6.26
N ALA A 20 23.09 -19.94 6.91
CA ALA A 20 22.77 -21.36 6.71
C ALA A 20 22.33 -21.64 5.27
N LEU A 21 21.49 -20.76 4.70
CA LEU A 21 21.05 -20.88 3.32
C LEU A 21 22.22 -20.79 2.34
N ARG A 22 23.12 -19.82 2.51
CA ARG A 22 24.30 -19.65 1.65
C ARG A 22 25.27 -20.83 1.76
N ALA A 23 25.41 -21.37 2.98
CA ALA A 23 26.28 -22.52 3.24
C ALA A 23 25.61 -23.85 2.86
N LYS A 24 24.33 -23.83 2.45
CA LYS A 24 23.53 -25.01 2.16
C LYS A 24 23.44 -25.98 3.34
N ASP A 25 23.45 -25.40 4.53
CA ASP A 25 23.27 -26.15 5.77
C ASP A 25 21.79 -26.28 6.08
N TRP A 26 21.15 -27.25 5.42
CA TRP A 26 19.69 -27.43 5.47
C TRP A 26 19.17 -27.80 6.85
N LYS A 27 20.01 -28.45 7.65
CA LYS A 27 19.63 -28.84 9.03
C LYS A 27 19.54 -27.65 9.99
N ALA A 28 20.25 -26.58 9.69
CA ALA A 28 20.23 -25.36 10.50
C ALA A 28 19.08 -24.42 10.16
N LEU A 29 18.27 -24.74 9.15
CA LEU A 29 17.15 -23.90 8.73
C LEU A 29 15.93 -24.05 9.63
N ASP A 30 15.40 -22.93 10.06
CA ASP A 30 14.12 -22.81 10.74
C ASP A 30 13.02 -22.62 9.68
N LEU A 31 12.59 -23.71 9.07
CA LEU A 31 11.70 -23.69 7.90
C LEU A 31 10.36 -23.02 8.20
N GLU A 32 9.80 -23.26 9.37
CA GLU A 32 8.50 -22.70 9.75
C GLU A 32 8.54 -21.17 9.83
N HIS A 33 9.51 -20.63 10.56
CA HIS A 33 9.64 -19.18 10.68
C HIS A 33 10.12 -18.52 9.38
N LEU A 34 10.98 -19.20 8.61
CA LEU A 34 11.37 -18.71 7.28
C LEU A 34 10.18 -18.57 6.36
N ALA A 35 9.28 -19.56 6.34
CA ALA A 35 8.06 -19.50 5.53
C ALA A 35 7.17 -18.34 5.99
N GLU A 36 6.98 -18.16 7.29
CA GLU A 36 6.20 -17.06 7.85
C GLU A 36 6.77 -15.70 7.43
N GLU A 37 8.08 -15.53 7.51
CA GLU A 37 8.73 -14.26 7.16
C GLU A 37 8.63 -13.97 5.66
N ILE A 38 8.77 -14.98 4.81
CA ILE A 38 8.59 -14.81 3.37
C ILE A 38 7.15 -14.42 3.04
N GLU A 39 6.17 -15.08 3.65
CA GLU A 39 4.75 -14.72 3.48
C GLU A 39 4.47 -13.29 3.96
N SER A 40 5.09 -12.87 5.07
CA SER A 40 4.94 -11.51 5.61
C SER A 40 5.44 -10.44 4.65
N LEU A 41 6.51 -10.72 3.89
CA LEU A 41 7.00 -9.80 2.85
C LEU A 41 5.95 -9.57 1.78
N GLY A 42 5.30 -10.63 1.31
CA GLY A 42 4.21 -10.52 0.33
C GLY A 42 3.00 -9.77 0.87
N VAL A 43 2.61 -10.02 2.11
CA VAL A 43 1.53 -9.29 2.79
C VAL A 43 1.88 -7.81 2.92
N SER A 44 3.13 -7.48 3.18
CA SER A 44 3.62 -6.10 3.27
C SER A 44 3.43 -5.35 1.95
N ASP A 45 3.73 -5.99 0.82
CA ASP A 45 3.54 -5.39 -0.52
C ASP A 45 2.06 -5.12 -0.81
N ARG A 46 1.17 -6.05 -0.48
CA ARG A 46 -0.28 -5.85 -0.62
C ARG A 46 -0.77 -4.70 0.26
N ARG A 47 -0.28 -4.62 1.48
CA ARG A 47 -0.63 -3.56 2.42
C ARG A 47 -0.15 -2.19 1.90
N THR A 48 1.04 -2.13 1.33
CA THR A 48 1.58 -0.91 0.69
C THR A 48 0.65 -0.42 -0.41
N ILE A 49 0.23 -1.30 -1.32
CA ILE A 49 -0.70 -0.95 -2.39
C ILE A 49 -2.03 -0.42 -1.82
N ARG A 50 -2.64 -1.13 -0.88
CA ARG A 50 -3.91 -0.71 -0.29
C ARG A 50 -3.82 0.64 0.39
N SER A 51 -2.76 0.85 1.18
CA SER A 51 -2.57 2.10 1.92
C SER A 51 -2.38 3.29 0.99
N HIS A 52 -1.61 3.13 -0.08
CA HIS A 52 -1.38 4.21 -1.03
C HIS A 52 -2.60 4.47 -1.91
N LEU A 53 -3.36 3.45 -2.28
CA LEU A 53 -4.67 3.64 -2.93
C LEU A 53 -5.64 4.42 -2.04
N ARG A 54 -5.67 4.11 -0.75
CA ARG A 54 -6.51 4.84 0.21
C ARG A 54 -6.14 6.32 0.27
N ILE A 55 -4.85 6.65 0.33
CA ILE A 55 -4.35 8.03 0.31
C ILE A 55 -4.72 8.72 -1.01
N LEU A 56 -4.48 8.06 -2.14
CA LEU A 56 -4.79 8.59 -3.47
C LEU A 56 -6.29 8.90 -3.61
N LEU A 57 -7.13 7.95 -3.22
CA LEU A 57 -8.59 8.08 -3.34
C LEU A 57 -9.14 9.17 -2.41
N MET A 58 -8.66 9.25 -1.18
CA MET A 58 -9.08 10.30 -0.24
C MET A 58 -8.77 11.68 -0.82
N HIS A 59 -7.56 11.88 -1.31
CA HIS A 59 -7.18 13.17 -1.91
C HIS A 59 -7.91 13.45 -3.21
N ARG A 60 -8.20 12.40 -4.02
CA ARG A 60 -8.98 12.55 -5.25
C ARG A 60 -10.41 12.97 -4.95
N LEU A 61 -11.02 12.43 -3.90
CA LEU A 61 -12.34 12.84 -3.43
C LEU A 61 -12.34 14.30 -2.97
N LYS A 62 -11.38 14.69 -2.15
CA LYS A 62 -11.22 16.08 -1.71
C LYS A 62 -11.03 17.02 -2.90
N TRP A 63 -10.17 16.62 -3.83
CA TRP A 63 -9.89 17.39 -5.04
C TRP A 63 -11.14 17.64 -5.88
N THR A 64 -11.96 16.61 -6.04
CA THR A 64 -13.19 16.68 -6.87
C THR A 64 -14.30 17.45 -6.18
N TYR A 65 -14.50 17.24 -4.87
CA TYR A 65 -15.65 17.78 -4.14
C TYR A 65 -15.36 19.07 -3.37
N GLN A 66 -14.10 19.49 -3.31
CA GLN A 66 -13.69 20.78 -2.74
C GLN A 66 -12.72 21.51 -3.68
N PRO A 67 -13.16 21.90 -4.87
CA PRO A 67 -12.27 22.52 -5.86
C PRO A 67 -11.62 23.81 -5.37
N ASP A 68 -12.30 24.56 -4.47
CA ASP A 68 -11.77 25.81 -3.94
C ASP A 68 -10.64 25.60 -2.92
N LYS A 69 -10.45 24.38 -2.44
CA LYS A 69 -9.43 24.03 -1.45
C LYS A 69 -8.26 23.24 -2.03
N ARG A 70 -8.25 23.03 -3.34
CA ARG A 70 -7.16 22.33 -4.02
C ARG A 70 -5.80 23.00 -3.70
N SER A 71 -4.79 22.18 -3.44
CA SER A 71 -3.46 22.66 -3.07
C SER A 71 -2.38 21.79 -3.69
N GLU A 72 -1.15 22.33 -3.74
CA GLU A 72 0.03 21.56 -4.12
C GLU A 72 0.29 20.38 -3.19
N SER A 73 -0.05 20.54 -1.90
CA SER A 73 0.07 19.45 -0.92
C SER A 73 -0.81 18.25 -1.31
N TRP A 74 -2.04 18.49 -1.72
CA TRP A 74 -2.93 17.43 -2.18
C TRP A 74 -2.42 16.78 -3.47
N ARG A 75 -1.99 17.61 -4.42
CA ARG A 75 -1.42 17.11 -5.68
C ARG A 75 -0.19 16.25 -5.43
N SER A 76 0.71 16.72 -4.58
CA SER A 76 1.93 15.99 -4.20
C SER A 76 1.63 14.67 -3.52
N SER A 77 0.64 14.64 -2.61
CA SER A 77 0.21 13.40 -1.96
C SER A 77 -0.32 12.38 -2.95
N MET A 78 -1.11 12.82 -3.93
CA MET A 78 -1.62 11.94 -4.99
C MET A 78 -0.48 11.43 -5.89
N TYR A 79 0.44 12.30 -6.27
CA TYR A 79 1.60 11.94 -7.07
C TYR A 79 2.45 10.88 -6.38
N THR A 80 2.79 11.11 -5.12
CA THR A 80 3.61 10.19 -4.32
C THR A 80 2.93 8.82 -4.19
N ALA A 81 1.63 8.81 -3.91
CA ALA A 81 0.87 7.57 -3.80
C ALA A 81 0.88 6.78 -5.11
N ARG A 82 0.70 7.46 -6.25
CA ARG A 82 0.77 6.82 -7.57
C ARG A 82 2.12 6.18 -7.83
N ILE A 83 3.21 6.90 -7.52
CA ILE A 83 4.57 6.41 -7.73
C ILE A 83 4.82 5.15 -6.90
N PHE A 84 4.43 5.14 -5.63
CA PHE A 84 4.60 3.95 -4.77
C PHE A 84 3.84 2.74 -5.30
N ILE A 85 2.62 2.95 -5.80
CA ILE A 85 1.82 1.86 -6.38
C ILE A 85 2.50 1.33 -7.66
N GLU A 86 2.91 2.22 -8.55
CA GLU A 86 3.60 1.85 -9.79
C GLU A 86 4.88 1.06 -9.53
N GLU A 87 5.73 1.55 -8.64
CA GLU A 87 7.00 0.90 -8.30
C GLU A 87 6.77 -0.49 -7.71
N THR A 88 5.81 -0.60 -6.79
CA THR A 88 5.49 -1.89 -6.17
C THR A 88 5.00 -2.90 -7.21
N VAL A 89 4.17 -2.47 -8.16
CA VAL A 89 3.68 -3.33 -9.25
C VAL A 89 4.78 -3.65 -10.26
N GLN A 90 5.67 -2.68 -10.55
CA GLN A 90 6.80 -2.93 -11.45
C GLN A 90 7.76 -3.96 -10.86
N ASP A 91 8.03 -3.87 -9.55
CA ASP A 91 8.89 -4.83 -8.86
C ASP A 91 8.25 -6.23 -8.77
N SER A 92 6.93 -6.28 -8.67
CA SER A 92 6.18 -7.53 -8.56
C SER A 92 4.93 -7.50 -9.46
N PRO A 93 5.10 -7.75 -10.77
CA PRO A 93 3.99 -7.62 -11.74
C PRO A 93 2.77 -8.48 -11.46
N SER A 94 2.92 -9.58 -10.72
CA SER A 94 1.80 -10.43 -10.31
C SER A 94 0.79 -9.70 -9.42
N LEU A 95 1.19 -8.59 -8.79
CA LEU A 95 0.31 -7.77 -7.97
C LEU A 95 -0.74 -7.00 -8.78
N ARG A 96 -0.60 -6.93 -10.10
CA ARG A 96 -1.62 -6.30 -10.96
C ARG A 96 -3.00 -6.94 -10.78
N GLY A 97 -3.05 -8.25 -10.63
CA GLY A 97 -4.29 -8.97 -10.39
C GLY A 97 -4.94 -8.65 -9.04
N PHE A 98 -4.17 -8.13 -8.11
CA PHE A 98 -4.66 -7.70 -6.80
C PHE A 98 -5.27 -6.29 -6.82
N LEU A 99 -4.95 -5.45 -7.79
CA LEU A 99 -5.37 -4.04 -7.82
C LEU A 99 -6.89 -3.83 -7.72
N PRO A 100 -7.75 -4.59 -8.43
CA PRO A 100 -9.20 -4.39 -8.30
C PRO A 100 -9.72 -4.64 -6.88
N GLU A 101 -9.22 -5.68 -6.22
CA GLU A 101 -9.57 -5.98 -4.82
C GLU A 101 -9.07 -4.88 -3.89
N ALA A 102 -7.85 -4.41 -4.09
CA ALA A 102 -7.24 -3.34 -3.31
C ALA A 102 -8.02 -2.03 -3.48
N LEU A 103 -8.47 -1.73 -4.69
CA LEU A 103 -9.27 -0.54 -4.97
C LEU A 103 -10.60 -0.57 -4.20
N ALA A 104 -11.30 -1.68 -4.22
CA ALA A 104 -12.56 -1.83 -3.50
C ALA A 104 -12.36 -1.66 -1.99
N TRP A 105 -11.33 -2.27 -1.43
CA TRP A 105 -11.00 -2.15 -0.02
C TRP A 105 -10.65 -0.70 0.35
N ALA A 106 -9.84 -0.05 -0.47
CA ALA A 106 -9.34 1.29 -0.22
C ALA A 106 -10.44 2.35 -0.35
N TYR A 107 -11.33 2.21 -1.32
CA TYR A 107 -12.36 3.22 -1.57
C TYR A 107 -13.33 3.38 -0.41
N VAL A 108 -13.79 2.29 0.19
CA VAL A 108 -14.69 2.34 1.35
C VAL A 108 -14.05 3.16 2.48
N ARG A 109 -12.78 2.96 2.72
CA ARG A 109 -12.03 3.65 3.78
C ARG A 109 -11.69 5.09 3.42
N ALA A 110 -11.29 5.32 2.18
CA ALA A 110 -10.97 6.66 1.69
C ALA A 110 -12.19 7.57 1.69
N ARG A 111 -13.35 7.03 1.38
CA ARG A 111 -14.62 7.76 1.43
C ARG A 111 -14.91 8.26 2.83
N GLN A 112 -14.73 7.41 3.84
CA GLN A 112 -14.88 7.80 5.23
C GLN A 112 -13.81 8.81 5.65
N ASP A 113 -12.57 8.60 5.26
CA ASP A 113 -11.47 9.53 5.53
C ASP A 113 -11.77 10.93 4.96
N ALA A 114 -12.28 10.98 3.73
CA ALA A 114 -12.63 12.25 3.09
C ALA A 114 -13.76 12.97 3.84
N ALA A 115 -14.77 12.23 4.29
CA ALA A 115 -15.85 12.81 5.10
C ALA A 115 -15.31 13.36 6.41
N ASP A 116 -14.47 12.61 7.09
CA ASP A 116 -13.89 13.00 8.38
C ASP A 116 -12.99 14.24 8.25
N GLU A 117 -12.15 14.29 7.20
CA GLU A 117 -11.24 15.42 7.00
C GLU A 117 -11.92 16.70 6.52
N THR A 118 -12.95 16.55 5.69
CA THR A 118 -13.65 17.72 5.11
C THR A 118 -14.77 18.25 5.98
N GLY A 119 -15.29 17.43 6.89
CA GLY A 119 -16.50 17.73 7.64
C GLY A 119 -17.77 17.64 6.80
N LEU A 120 -17.69 17.22 5.54
CA LEU A 120 -18.84 17.04 4.68
C LEU A 120 -19.57 15.72 5.01
N PRO A 121 -20.88 15.64 4.78
CA PRO A 121 -21.59 14.39 4.97
C PRO A 121 -21.02 13.28 4.08
N LEU A 122 -21.01 12.04 4.58
CA LEU A 122 -20.55 10.88 3.81
C LEU A 122 -21.27 10.76 2.47
N THR A 123 -22.55 11.11 2.44
CA THR A 123 -23.39 11.09 1.23
C THR A 123 -22.94 12.07 0.15
N THR A 124 -22.08 13.03 0.46
CA THR A 124 -21.47 13.92 -0.55
C THR A 124 -20.64 13.13 -1.55
N PHE A 125 -20.01 12.05 -1.08
CA PHE A 125 -19.11 11.24 -1.89
C PHE A 125 -19.84 10.02 -2.44
N PRO A 126 -19.58 9.64 -3.72
CA PRO A 126 -20.25 8.49 -4.31
C PRO A 126 -20.07 7.22 -3.49
N GLU A 127 -21.10 6.42 -3.38
CA GLU A 127 -21.04 5.13 -2.69
C GLU A 127 -20.11 4.15 -3.40
N ILE A 128 -20.10 4.21 -4.73
CA ILE A 128 -19.26 3.38 -5.60
C ILE A 128 -18.14 4.26 -6.16
N CYS A 129 -16.91 3.74 -6.19
CA CYS A 129 -15.75 4.47 -6.72
C CYS A 129 -16.03 4.96 -8.15
N PRO A 130 -15.98 6.28 -8.42
CA PRO A 130 -16.28 6.81 -9.73
C PRO A 130 -15.13 6.70 -10.73
N TRP A 131 -13.96 6.24 -10.29
CA TRP A 131 -12.78 6.16 -11.14
C TRP A 131 -12.35 4.72 -11.38
N SER A 132 -11.88 4.45 -12.60
CA SER A 132 -11.15 3.23 -12.91
C SER A 132 -9.70 3.34 -12.41
N LEU A 133 -8.99 2.21 -12.36
CA LEU A 133 -7.57 2.19 -12.04
C LEU A 133 -6.77 3.05 -13.03
N ASP A 134 -7.09 3.01 -14.32
CA ASP A 134 -6.42 3.82 -15.33
C ASP A 134 -6.62 5.31 -15.09
N GLN A 135 -7.84 5.71 -14.76
CA GLN A 135 -8.15 7.11 -14.44
C GLN A 135 -7.41 7.61 -13.20
N LEU A 136 -7.25 6.75 -12.20
CA LEU A 136 -6.52 7.09 -10.98
C LEU A 136 -5.02 7.29 -11.22
N GLN A 137 -4.47 6.71 -12.27
CA GLN A 137 -3.07 6.91 -12.66
C GLN A 137 -2.82 8.22 -13.40
N GLU A 138 -3.86 8.87 -13.87
CA GLU A 138 -3.74 10.15 -14.56
C GLU A 138 -3.37 11.28 -13.57
N PRO A 139 -2.41 12.14 -13.92
CA PRO A 139 -2.06 13.27 -13.05
C PRO A 139 -3.17 14.31 -13.00
N VAL A 140 -3.22 15.06 -11.90
CA VAL A 140 -4.09 16.23 -11.74
C VAL A 140 -3.26 17.49 -11.65
N PHE A 141 -3.80 18.61 -12.08
CA PHE A 141 -3.11 19.90 -12.08
C PHE A 141 -4.01 20.97 -11.43
N LEU A 142 -3.37 21.94 -10.74
CA LEU A 142 -4.10 22.97 -10.00
C LEU A 142 -4.99 23.86 -10.87
N ASN A 143 -4.61 24.08 -12.11
CA ASN A 143 -5.33 24.95 -13.06
C ASN A 143 -6.31 24.21 -13.95
N GLU A 144 -6.63 22.98 -13.67
CA GLU A 144 -7.71 22.25 -14.34
C GLU A 144 -9.07 22.69 -13.81
N ALA A 145 -10.01 22.82 -14.71
CA ALA A 145 -11.39 23.11 -14.38
C ALA A 145 -12.08 21.94 -13.65
#